data_1a87627fd01136146472a802494f9222
#
_entry.id   1a87627fd01136146472a802494f9222
#
_cell.length_a   1.000
_cell.length_b   1.000
_cell.length_c   1.000
_cell.angle_alpha   90.00
_cell.angle_beta   90.00
_cell.angle_gamma   90.00
#
_symmetry.space_group_name_H-M   'P 1'
#
loop_
_entity.id
_entity.type
_entity.pdbx_description
1 polymer ?
#
loop_
_entity_poly.entity_id
_entity_poly.type
_entity_poly.pdbx_seq_one_letter_code
_entity_poly.pdbx_strand_id
1 'polypeptide(L)'
;MTEPKNETSAEEQAAARKKAKAKIRTIRIWAWVILALLAATALLSQCAMSKPQAKRNIIESCIKNIPFSDKWQADLKARGLEGQGDKVIADYCTCMWERPLDKLSDKQIRSFSKISAQEQLKLLGGADAFEARQAMRRKPEGQINGVR
;
A
#
# COMPACT_ATOMS: atom_id res chain seq x y z
N MET A 1 -70.97 19.91 39.83
CA MET A 1 -70.46 19.72 38.47
C MET A 1 -68.98 20.08 38.48
N THR A 2 -68.13 19.09 38.65
CA THR A 2 -66.65 19.21 38.78
C THR A 2 -66.05 18.47 37.65
N GLU A 3 -65.28 19.17 36.85
CA GLU A 3 -64.60 18.67 35.67
C GLU A 3 -63.43 17.73 36.03
N PRO A 4 -63.35 16.57 35.39
CA PRO A 4 -62.07 15.80 35.37
C PRO A 4 -61.40 15.92 34.00
N LYS A 5 -60.86 17.06 33.71
CA LYS A 5 -60.26 17.29 32.38
C LYS A 5 -58.72 17.44 32.39
N ASN A 6 -58.06 17.25 33.52
CA ASN A 6 -56.64 17.59 33.63
C ASN A 6 -55.70 16.39 33.81
N GLU A 7 -56.20 15.19 34.00
CA GLU A 7 -55.35 14.00 34.20
C GLU A 7 -54.87 13.38 32.90
N THR A 8 -55.73 13.37 31.87
CA THR A 8 -55.38 12.81 30.55
C THR A 8 -54.26 13.56 29.83
N SER A 9 -54.14 14.86 30.03
CA SER A 9 -53.09 15.65 29.40
C SER A 9 -51.69 15.41 30.03
N ALA A 10 -51.64 15.12 31.31
CA ALA A 10 -50.41 14.86 32.02
C ALA A 10 -49.78 13.48 31.66
N GLU A 11 -50.62 12.47 31.52
CA GLU A 11 -50.18 11.12 31.08
C GLU A 11 -49.69 11.10 29.64
N GLU A 12 -50.40 11.81 28.76
CA GLU A 12 -50.05 11.92 27.35
C GLU A 12 -48.68 12.66 27.17
N GLN A 13 -48.47 13.74 27.95
CA GLN A 13 -47.20 14.45 27.99
C GLN A 13 -46.06 13.61 28.58
N ALA A 14 -46.32 12.80 29.60
CA ALA A 14 -45.34 11.88 30.17
C ALA A 14 -44.95 10.77 29.21
N ALA A 15 -45.91 10.22 28.45
CA ALA A 15 -45.66 9.23 27.42
C ALA A 15 -44.86 9.81 26.24
N ALA A 16 -45.16 11.04 25.81
CA ALA A 16 -44.40 11.74 24.76
C ALA A 16 -42.94 12.04 25.18
N ARG A 17 -42.73 12.44 26.44
CA ARG A 17 -41.41 12.64 27.01
C ARG A 17 -40.60 11.35 27.12
N LYS A 18 -41.21 10.22 27.45
CA LYS A 18 -40.57 8.90 27.46
C LYS A 18 -40.17 8.46 26.07
N LYS A 19 -41.02 8.65 25.04
CA LYS A 19 -40.71 8.37 23.63
C LYS A 19 -39.61 9.25 23.10
N ALA A 20 -39.57 10.54 23.45
CA ALA A 20 -38.52 11.48 23.06
C ALA A 20 -37.15 11.09 23.67
N LYS A 21 -37.12 10.73 24.95
CA LYS A 21 -35.91 10.27 25.63
C LYS A 21 -35.39 8.95 25.05
N ALA A 22 -36.23 8.03 24.63
CA ALA A 22 -35.85 6.80 23.98
C ALA A 22 -35.21 7.08 22.59
N LYS A 23 -35.79 7.97 21.79
CA LYS A 23 -35.26 8.37 20.50
C LYS A 23 -33.89 9.02 20.63
N ILE A 24 -33.69 9.92 21.61
CA ILE A 24 -32.40 10.58 21.87
C ILE A 24 -31.33 9.54 22.28
N ARG A 25 -31.71 8.56 23.07
CA ARG A 25 -30.83 7.48 23.51
C ARG A 25 -30.37 6.63 22.32
N THR A 26 -31.29 6.29 21.42
CA THR A 26 -30.98 5.55 20.19
C THR A 26 -30.06 6.34 19.27
N ILE A 27 -30.33 7.63 19.06
CA ILE A 27 -29.50 8.50 18.23
C ILE A 27 -28.06 8.60 18.81
N ARG A 28 -27.92 8.72 20.13
CA ARG A 28 -26.62 8.72 20.80
C ARG A 28 -25.86 7.41 20.59
N ILE A 29 -26.53 6.28 20.69
CA ILE A 29 -25.90 4.97 20.47
C ILE A 29 -25.41 4.88 19.02
N TRP A 30 -26.24 5.25 18.05
CA TRP A 30 -25.85 5.25 16.64
C TRP A 30 -24.70 6.22 16.33
N ALA A 31 -24.70 7.39 16.95
CA ALA A 31 -23.61 8.35 16.82
C ALA A 31 -22.27 7.76 17.34
N TRP A 32 -22.29 7.07 18.47
CA TRP A 32 -21.12 6.38 19.00
C TRP A 32 -20.65 5.21 18.13
N VAL A 33 -21.59 4.45 17.55
CA VAL A 33 -21.26 3.36 16.61
C VAL A 33 -20.59 3.92 15.35
N ILE A 34 -21.14 4.99 14.78
CA ILE A 34 -20.55 5.65 13.60
C ILE A 34 -19.16 6.20 13.94
N LEU A 35 -19.00 6.86 15.09
CA LEU A 35 -17.72 7.38 15.54
C LEU A 35 -16.68 6.25 15.73
N ALA A 36 -17.08 5.14 16.33
CA ALA A 36 -16.24 3.97 16.52
C ALA A 36 -15.83 3.34 15.18
N LEU A 37 -16.74 3.25 14.21
CA LEU A 37 -16.43 2.75 12.86
C LEU A 37 -15.47 3.68 12.12
N LEU A 38 -15.65 5.00 12.22
CA LEU A 38 -14.74 5.97 11.63
C LEU A 38 -13.35 5.92 12.28
N ALA A 39 -13.28 5.76 13.60
CA ALA A 39 -12.02 5.59 14.31
C ALA A 39 -11.33 4.28 13.90
N ALA A 40 -12.07 3.17 13.78
CA ALA A 40 -11.54 1.89 13.34
C ALA A 40 -11.01 1.95 11.90
N THR A 41 -11.74 2.60 10.98
CA THR A 41 -11.27 2.80 9.59
C THR A 41 -10.05 3.70 9.51
N ALA A 42 -9.97 4.74 10.35
CA ALA A 42 -8.80 5.61 10.44
C ALA A 42 -7.57 4.84 10.99
N LEU A 43 -7.76 4.00 12.00
CA LEU A 43 -6.68 3.15 12.54
C LEU A 43 -6.23 2.10 11.53
N LEU A 44 -7.14 1.46 10.80
CA LEU A 44 -6.81 0.50 9.74
C LEU A 44 -6.09 1.17 8.56
N SER A 45 -6.44 2.42 8.23
CA SER A 45 -5.73 3.17 7.20
C SER A 45 -4.33 3.63 7.65
N GLN A 46 -4.09 3.73 8.95
CA GLN A 46 -2.76 3.99 9.53
C GLN A 46 -1.90 2.71 9.66
N CYS A 47 -2.50 1.52 9.56
CA CYS A 47 -1.77 0.29 9.25
C CYS A 47 -1.25 0.29 7.80
N ALA A 48 -0.83 1.45 7.31
CA ALA A 48 -0.16 1.63 6.05
C ALA A 48 1.05 0.69 6.03
N MET A 49 1.15 -0.07 4.95
CA MET A 49 2.24 -1.01 4.68
C MET A 49 3.56 -0.53 5.29
N SER A 50 4.17 -1.36 6.12
CA SER A 50 5.50 -1.10 6.64
C SER A 50 6.48 -0.99 5.45
N LYS A 51 7.54 -0.19 5.59
CA LYS A 51 8.56 -0.03 4.54
C LYS A 51 9.03 -1.37 3.96
N PRO A 52 9.35 -2.40 4.75
CA PRO A 52 9.77 -3.71 4.23
C PRO A 52 8.67 -4.40 3.42
N GLN A 53 7.40 -4.24 3.77
CA GLN A 53 6.30 -4.82 3.02
C GLN A 53 6.07 -4.11 1.68
N ALA A 54 6.12 -2.77 1.66
CA ALA A 54 6.04 -1.99 0.43
C ALA A 54 7.18 -2.33 -0.53
N LYS A 55 8.41 -2.47 -0.02
CA LYS A 55 9.58 -2.90 -0.77
C LYS A 55 9.39 -4.28 -1.40
N ARG A 56 8.93 -5.26 -0.62
CA ARG A 56 8.62 -6.62 -1.12
C ARG A 56 7.59 -6.58 -2.24
N ASN A 57 6.51 -5.83 -2.08
CA ASN A 57 5.45 -5.72 -3.09
C ASN A 57 5.98 -5.13 -4.41
N ILE A 58 6.87 -4.15 -4.35
CA ILE A 58 7.50 -3.55 -5.55
C ILE A 58 8.39 -4.58 -6.25
N ILE A 59 9.22 -5.29 -5.50
CA ILE A 59 10.11 -6.34 -6.04
C ILE A 59 9.29 -7.48 -6.63
N GLU A 60 8.25 -7.92 -5.94
CA GLU A 60 7.34 -8.98 -6.41
C GLU A 60 6.57 -8.56 -7.67
N SER A 61 6.14 -7.31 -7.76
CA SER A 61 5.54 -6.76 -8.97
C SER A 61 6.53 -6.77 -10.15
N CYS A 62 7.79 -6.46 -9.91
CA CYS A 62 8.85 -6.57 -10.91
C CYS A 62 9.00 -8.03 -11.39
N ILE A 63 9.09 -8.99 -10.47
CA ILE A 63 9.23 -10.41 -10.78
C ILE A 63 8.06 -10.92 -11.62
N LYS A 64 6.84 -10.47 -11.32
CA LYS A 64 5.64 -10.89 -12.04
C LYS A 64 5.50 -10.28 -13.43
N ASN A 65 5.99 -9.05 -13.64
CA ASN A 65 5.75 -8.31 -14.88
C ASN A 65 6.88 -8.47 -15.92
N ILE A 66 8.13 -8.65 -15.50
CA ILE A 66 9.26 -8.78 -16.43
C ILE A 66 9.18 -10.00 -17.35
N PRO A 67 8.71 -11.20 -16.91
CA PRO A 67 8.64 -12.38 -17.78
C PRO A 67 7.83 -12.19 -19.06
N PHE A 68 6.90 -11.25 -19.08
CA PHE A 68 6.07 -10.95 -20.25
C PHE A 68 6.75 -10.05 -21.27
N SER A 69 7.98 -9.59 -21.01
CA SER A 69 8.75 -8.77 -21.94
C SER A 69 9.49 -9.66 -22.95
N ASP A 70 9.20 -9.49 -24.24
CA ASP A 70 9.89 -10.21 -25.34
C ASP A 70 11.41 -10.01 -25.28
N LYS A 71 11.84 -8.83 -24.89
CA LYS A 71 13.27 -8.52 -24.71
C LYS A 71 13.90 -9.39 -23.62
N TRP A 72 13.19 -9.64 -22.52
CA TRP A 72 13.69 -10.48 -21.43
C TRP A 72 13.87 -11.93 -21.89
N GLN A 73 12.88 -12.45 -22.62
CA GLN A 73 12.93 -13.81 -23.15
C GLN A 73 14.09 -13.97 -24.17
N ALA A 74 14.27 -12.99 -25.03
CA ALA A 74 15.40 -12.98 -25.97
C ALA A 74 16.77 -12.93 -25.25
N ASP A 75 16.90 -12.13 -24.18
CA ASP A 75 18.13 -12.02 -23.39
C ASP A 75 18.44 -13.34 -22.64
N LEU A 76 17.42 -14.01 -22.09
CA LEU A 76 17.57 -15.33 -21.45
C LEU A 76 18.06 -16.38 -22.45
N LYS A 77 17.43 -16.42 -23.64
CA LYS A 77 17.80 -17.34 -24.70
C LYS A 77 19.23 -17.10 -25.19
N ALA A 78 19.60 -15.84 -25.44
CA ALA A 78 20.93 -15.47 -25.86
C ALA A 78 22.04 -15.88 -24.86
N ARG A 79 21.68 -16.03 -23.57
CA ARG A 79 22.60 -16.42 -22.49
C ARG A 79 22.52 -17.90 -22.10
N GLY A 80 21.65 -18.67 -22.73
CA GLY A 80 21.43 -20.09 -22.39
C GLY A 80 20.80 -20.30 -21.00
N LEU A 81 20.02 -19.33 -20.49
CA LEU A 81 19.43 -19.33 -19.16
C LEU A 81 17.92 -19.62 -19.18
N GLU A 82 17.40 -20.17 -20.25
CA GLU A 82 15.95 -20.41 -20.44
C GLU A 82 15.34 -21.25 -19.30
N GLY A 83 16.05 -22.23 -18.78
CA GLY A 83 15.58 -23.07 -17.66
C GLY A 83 15.74 -22.46 -16.27
N GLN A 84 16.38 -21.29 -16.14
CA GLN A 84 16.65 -20.62 -14.87
C GLN A 84 15.97 -19.25 -14.77
N GLY A 85 15.01 -18.97 -15.64
CA GLY A 85 14.35 -17.68 -15.80
C GLY A 85 13.82 -17.11 -14.48
N ASP A 86 13.17 -17.92 -13.67
CA ASP A 86 12.56 -17.48 -12.39
C ASP A 86 13.61 -17.03 -11.37
N LYS A 87 14.72 -17.75 -11.26
CA LYS A 87 15.80 -17.38 -10.34
C LYS A 87 16.52 -16.11 -10.83
N VAL A 88 16.83 -16.04 -12.11
CA VAL A 88 17.54 -14.91 -12.71
C VAL A 88 16.69 -13.63 -12.60
N ILE A 89 15.37 -13.73 -12.77
CA ILE A 89 14.46 -12.58 -12.64
C ILE A 89 14.33 -12.13 -11.19
N ALA A 90 14.24 -13.05 -10.24
CA ALA A 90 14.17 -12.72 -8.81
C ALA A 90 15.45 -11.99 -8.37
N ASP A 91 16.62 -12.49 -8.75
CA ASP A 91 17.92 -11.87 -8.46
C ASP A 91 18.05 -10.49 -9.12
N TYR A 92 17.57 -10.37 -10.38
CA TYR A 92 17.56 -9.11 -11.11
C TYR A 92 16.69 -8.07 -10.41
N CYS A 93 15.42 -8.40 -10.13
CA CYS A 93 14.49 -7.48 -9.49
C CYS A 93 14.96 -7.07 -8.09
N THR A 94 15.47 -8.00 -7.30
CA THR A 94 16.01 -7.71 -5.98
C THR A 94 17.17 -6.73 -6.07
N CYS A 95 18.15 -7.01 -6.91
CA CYS A 95 19.32 -6.16 -7.07
C CYS A 95 18.99 -4.75 -7.60
N MET A 96 18.05 -4.66 -8.55
CA MET A 96 17.66 -3.38 -9.15
C MET A 96 16.91 -2.48 -8.18
N TRP A 97 16.07 -3.07 -7.32
CA TRP A 97 15.14 -2.31 -6.48
C TRP A 97 15.55 -2.21 -5.01
N GLU A 98 16.26 -3.19 -4.46
CA GLU A 98 16.55 -3.25 -3.04
C GLU A 98 17.27 -2.01 -2.53
N ARG A 99 18.43 -1.71 -3.07
CA ARG A 99 19.27 -0.56 -2.64
C ARG A 99 18.61 0.80 -2.88
N PRO A 100 18.01 1.07 -4.06
CA PRO A 100 17.35 2.35 -4.27
C PRO A 100 16.15 2.56 -3.33
N LEU A 101 15.34 1.52 -3.08
CA LEU A 101 14.19 1.62 -2.19
C LEU A 101 14.59 1.81 -0.72
N ASP A 102 15.74 1.31 -0.30
CA ASP A 102 16.26 1.53 1.06
C ASP A 102 16.58 3.00 1.35
N LYS A 103 16.93 3.76 0.32
CA LYS A 103 17.20 5.20 0.42
C LYS A 103 15.95 6.05 0.56
N LEU A 104 14.77 5.51 0.23
CA LEU A 104 13.50 6.23 0.33
C LEU A 104 13.03 6.30 1.77
N SER A 105 12.42 7.43 2.15
CA SER A 105 11.70 7.55 3.41
C SER A 105 10.42 6.72 3.40
N ASP A 106 9.87 6.42 4.59
CA ASP A 106 8.62 5.68 4.72
C ASP A 106 7.45 6.34 3.98
N LYS A 107 7.41 7.68 3.96
CA LYS A 107 6.41 8.45 3.23
C LYS A 107 6.56 8.27 1.72
N GLN A 108 7.79 8.34 1.21
CA GLN A 108 8.09 8.19 -0.21
C GLN A 108 7.76 6.79 -0.71
N ILE A 109 8.13 5.75 0.04
CA ILE A 109 7.88 4.37 -0.38
C ILE A 109 6.38 4.03 -0.37
N ARG A 110 5.60 4.59 0.55
CA ARG A 110 4.14 4.41 0.58
C ARG A 110 3.42 5.11 -0.57
N SER A 111 3.94 6.23 -1.04
CA SER A 111 3.39 6.96 -2.18
C SER A 111 3.95 6.46 -3.52
N PHE A 112 4.96 5.59 -3.51
CA PHE A 112 5.70 5.18 -4.70
C PHE A 112 4.80 4.60 -5.80
N SER A 113 3.83 3.76 -5.44
CA SER A 113 2.88 3.18 -6.41
C SER A 113 1.80 4.16 -6.90
N LYS A 114 1.69 5.34 -6.28
CA LYS A 114 0.66 6.35 -6.58
C LYS A 114 1.17 7.48 -7.46
N ILE A 115 2.48 7.59 -7.63
CA ILE A 115 3.13 8.61 -8.43
C ILE A 115 3.42 8.10 -9.85
N SER A 116 3.64 9.03 -10.77
CA SER A 116 3.95 8.70 -12.17
C SER A 116 5.29 7.95 -12.30
N ALA A 117 5.45 7.19 -13.39
CA ALA A 117 6.71 6.47 -13.66
C ALA A 117 7.93 7.41 -13.73
N GLN A 118 7.75 8.64 -14.22
CA GLN A 118 8.81 9.66 -14.26
C GLN A 118 9.22 10.12 -12.86
N GLU A 119 8.26 10.33 -11.99
CA GLU A 119 8.51 10.69 -10.59
C GLU A 119 9.16 9.54 -9.81
N GLN A 120 8.73 8.30 -10.07
CA GLN A 120 9.37 7.10 -9.52
C GLN A 120 10.84 7.06 -9.92
N LEU A 121 11.12 7.26 -11.20
CA LEU A 121 12.49 7.26 -11.73
C LEU A 121 13.34 8.37 -11.09
N LYS A 122 12.79 9.57 -10.94
CA LYS A 122 13.44 10.71 -10.29
C LYS A 122 13.78 10.41 -8.83
N LEU A 123 12.87 9.80 -8.07
CA LEU A 123 13.10 9.40 -6.68
C LEU A 123 14.21 8.35 -6.54
N LEU A 124 14.40 7.52 -7.56
CA LEU A 124 15.41 6.47 -7.60
C LEU A 124 16.77 6.96 -8.11
N GLY A 125 16.95 8.27 -8.29
CA GLY A 125 18.19 8.89 -8.72
C GLY A 125 18.26 9.23 -10.21
N GLY A 126 17.13 9.17 -10.92
CA GLY A 126 17.02 9.54 -12.33
C GLY A 126 17.39 8.41 -13.30
N ALA A 127 17.28 8.71 -14.60
CA ALA A 127 17.54 7.76 -15.67
C ALA A 127 19.01 7.29 -15.65
N ASP A 128 19.95 8.20 -15.43
CA ASP A 128 21.39 7.90 -15.42
C ASP A 128 21.76 6.86 -14.35
N ALA A 129 21.20 7.02 -13.15
CA ALA A 129 21.43 6.07 -12.06
C ALA A 129 20.79 4.70 -12.34
N PHE A 130 19.68 4.68 -13.06
CA PHE A 130 19.02 3.45 -13.48
C PHE A 130 19.86 2.72 -14.56
N GLU A 131 20.33 3.44 -15.56
CA GLU A 131 21.20 2.91 -16.61
C GLU A 131 22.54 2.41 -16.06
N ALA A 132 23.15 3.15 -15.14
CA ALA A 132 24.39 2.75 -14.46
C ALA A 132 24.20 1.40 -13.73
N ARG A 133 23.08 1.20 -13.04
CA ARG A 133 22.75 -0.09 -12.40
C ARG A 133 22.59 -1.22 -13.41
N GLN A 134 21.94 -0.96 -14.55
CA GLN A 134 21.82 -1.93 -15.62
C GLN A 134 23.17 -2.28 -16.24
N ALA A 135 24.03 -1.28 -16.44
CA ALA A 135 25.36 -1.48 -17.01
C ALA A 135 26.28 -2.32 -16.11
N MET A 136 26.23 -2.15 -14.79
CA MET A 136 26.97 -2.97 -13.84
C MET A 136 26.64 -4.46 -13.95
N ARG A 137 25.42 -4.81 -14.29
CA ARG A 137 24.99 -6.20 -14.49
C ARG A 137 25.36 -6.79 -15.85
N ARG A 138 25.66 -5.95 -16.83
CA ARG A 138 26.09 -6.42 -18.15
C ARG A 138 27.56 -6.85 -18.17
N LYS A 139 28.35 -6.50 -17.15
CA LYS A 139 29.72 -7.02 -17.01
C LYS A 139 29.61 -8.49 -16.59
N PRO A 140 30.10 -9.43 -17.40
CA PRO A 140 30.15 -10.84 -17.02
C PRO A 140 31.05 -10.96 -15.78
N GLU A 141 30.70 -11.85 -14.87
CA GLU A 141 31.47 -12.21 -13.66
C GLU A 141 32.88 -12.79 -13.94
N GLY A 142 33.43 -12.52 -15.10
CA GLY A 142 34.74 -13.05 -15.57
C GLY A 142 35.96 -12.20 -15.25
N GLN A 143 35.85 -11.09 -14.50
CA GLN A 143 37.00 -10.18 -14.28
C GLN A 143 37.37 -9.92 -12.81
N ILE A 144 37.06 -10.82 -11.90
CA ILE A 144 37.53 -10.74 -10.50
C ILE A 144 38.79 -11.61 -10.26
N ASN A 145 39.39 -12.18 -11.29
CA ASN A 145 40.65 -12.91 -11.16
C ASN A 145 41.82 -12.07 -11.72
N GLY A 146 42.22 -11.06 -10.99
CA GLY A 146 43.36 -10.25 -11.41
C GLY A 146 43.88 -9.29 -10.33
N VAL A 147 43.99 -9.73 -9.06
CA VAL A 147 44.90 -9.11 -8.11
C VAL A 147 45.65 -10.23 -7.40
N ARG A 148 46.85 -10.51 -7.91
CA ARG A 148 47.94 -11.14 -7.16
C ARG A 148 48.73 -10.05 -6.49
#